data_1252389099af659d2490ab75690634e4
#
_entry.id   1252389099af659d2490ab75690634e4
#
_cell.length_a   1.000
_cell.length_b   1.000
_cell.length_c   1.000
_cell.angle_alpha   90.00
_cell.angle_beta   90.00
_cell.angle_gamma   90.00
#
_symmetry.space_group_name_H-M   'P 1'
#
loop_
_entity.id
_entity.type
_entity.pdbx_description
1 polymer ?
#
loop_
_entity_poly.entity_id
_entity_poly.type
_entity_poly.pdbx_seq_one_letter_code
_entity_poly.pdbx_strand_id
1 'polypeptide(L)'
;MLPKIDTPIFDIELPISKKTIKVRPFTVKEEKILLFAQQEDSDQSVIQSVLQVCNNCVVNDEDISKLATFEVEYLFVKLRALSVNNIIGLNIIDEKRSTEEEKVFIKTEINLDDVIIKTNDKKIVDKIKLDDTYQIKLRFPAYAQLDKIDLVPNEEKKAGDIAVSLVSSVVESVFNKDGSEVYILDDYSQEEKDEFLSSLSSKNFTQIQEFLSLQPILYLKFEYENEDGDKFERELRGLADFFMLA
;
A
#
# COMPACT_ATOMS: atom_id res chain seq x y z
N MET A 1 39.79 -4.85 10.30
CA MET A 1 38.32 -4.63 10.13
C MET A 1 38.19 -3.82 8.86
N LEU A 2 37.28 -4.20 7.95
CA LEU A 2 37.02 -3.41 6.74
C LEU A 2 36.32 -2.09 7.10
N PRO A 3 36.52 -1.02 6.32
CA PRO A 3 35.89 0.26 6.58
C PRO A 3 34.36 0.16 6.40
N LYS A 4 33.61 0.87 7.25
CA LYS A 4 32.18 1.08 7.04
C LYS A 4 32.00 2.21 6.04
N ILE A 5 31.10 2.02 5.10
CA ILE A 5 30.74 3.01 4.09
C ILE A 5 29.54 3.79 4.64
N ASP A 6 29.69 5.09 4.79
CA ASP A 6 28.58 5.98 5.17
C ASP A 6 27.65 6.16 3.98
N THR A 7 26.35 6.11 4.25
CA THR A 7 25.30 6.34 3.24
C THR A 7 24.68 7.73 3.45
N PRO A 8 24.37 8.47 2.37
CA PRO A 8 23.67 9.75 2.49
C PRO A 8 22.28 9.55 3.09
N ILE A 9 21.76 10.60 3.75
CA ILE A 9 20.40 10.62 4.30
C ILE A 9 19.57 11.58 3.45
N PHE A 10 18.36 11.17 3.13
CA PHE A 10 17.38 11.93 2.36
C PHE A 10 16.09 12.11 3.16
N ASP A 11 15.41 13.22 2.92
CA ASP A 11 14.09 13.50 3.47
C ASP A 11 13.04 13.18 2.39
N ILE A 12 12.07 12.32 2.72
CA ILE A 12 10.90 12.00 1.87
C ILE A 12 9.66 12.51 2.57
N GLU A 13 8.95 13.46 1.96
CA GLU A 13 7.64 13.90 2.43
C GLU A 13 6.56 12.97 1.90
N LEU A 14 5.76 12.40 2.81
CA LEU A 14 4.60 11.58 2.45
C LEU A 14 3.45 12.48 1.94
N PRO A 15 2.80 12.13 0.82
CA PRO A 15 1.91 13.08 0.14
C PRO A 15 0.59 13.35 0.87
N ILE A 16 0.10 12.42 1.71
CA ILE A 16 -1.18 12.54 2.39
C ILE A 16 -1.00 12.99 3.85
N SER A 17 -0.22 12.26 4.65
CA SER A 17 0.02 12.59 6.07
C SER A 17 0.92 13.80 6.26
N LYS A 18 1.64 14.23 5.22
CA LYS A 18 2.64 15.31 5.27
C LYS A 18 3.80 15.06 6.23
N LYS A 19 3.96 13.83 6.67
CA LYS A 19 5.10 13.43 7.49
C LYS A 19 6.38 13.39 6.66
N THR A 20 7.49 13.82 7.26
CA THR A 20 8.82 13.71 6.66
C THR A 20 9.54 12.51 7.24
N ILE A 21 9.87 11.55 6.38
CA ILE A 21 10.61 10.35 6.74
C ILE A 21 12.07 10.53 6.31
N LYS A 22 12.98 10.39 7.26
CA LYS A 22 14.43 10.38 6.98
C LYS A 22 14.87 8.98 6.62
N VAL A 23 15.47 8.83 5.44
CA VAL A 23 15.86 7.53 4.90
C VAL A 23 17.29 7.53 4.41
N ARG A 24 17.92 6.36 4.44
CA ARG A 24 19.11 6.05 3.65
C ARG A 24 18.74 5.18 2.45
N PRO A 25 19.45 5.24 1.33
CA PRO A 25 19.32 4.27 0.26
C PRO A 25 19.51 2.83 0.78
N PHE A 26 18.86 1.86 0.16
CA PHE A 26 19.12 0.47 0.51
C PHE A 26 20.47 0.00 -0.06
N THR A 27 21.00 -1.00 0.61
CA THR A 27 22.25 -1.64 0.28
C THR A 27 21.98 -3.02 -0.30
N VAL A 28 23.01 -3.75 -0.70
CA VAL A 28 22.93 -5.15 -1.14
C VAL A 28 22.16 -6.04 -0.14
N LYS A 29 22.16 -5.67 1.15
CA LYS A 29 21.41 -6.42 2.18
C LYS A 29 19.90 -6.33 1.93
N GLU A 30 19.38 -5.14 1.69
CA GLU A 30 17.97 -4.91 1.42
C GLU A 30 17.57 -5.44 0.03
N GLU A 31 18.43 -5.29 -0.97
CA GLU A 31 18.22 -5.83 -2.31
C GLU A 31 18.03 -7.35 -2.31
N LYS A 32 18.81 -8.08 -1.50
CA LYS A 32 18.62 -9.52 -1.32
C LYS A 32 17.25 -9.89 -0.76
N ILE A 33 16.68 -9.09 0.15
CA ILE A 33 15.34 -9.32 0.70
C ILE A 33 14.30 -9.25 -0.44
N LEU A 34 14.41 -8.24 -1.30
CA LEU A 34 13.50 -8.07 -2.43
C LEU A 34 13.62 -9.19 -3.46
N LEU A 35 14.85 -9.62 -3.79
CA LEU A 35 15.09 -10.73 -4.70
C LEU A 35 14.51 -12.06 -4.19
N PHE A 36 14.57 -12.32 -2.90
CA PHE A 36 13.93 -13.51 -2.33
C PHE A 36 12.41 -13.43 -2.40
N ALA A 37 11.83 -12.27 -2.09
CA ALA A 37 10.38 -12.08 -2.17
C ALA A 37 9.82 -12.28 -3.59
N GLN A 38 10.58 -11.88 -4.62
CA GLN A 38 10.19 -12.12 -6.02
C GLN A 38 10.15 -13.62 -6.40
N GLN A 39 10.88 -14.47 -5.69
CA GLN A 39 10.91 -15.91 -5.94
C GLN A 39 9.78 -16.68 -5.26
N GLU A 40 9.15 -16.09 -4.24
CA GLU A 40 8.14 -16.78 -3.43
C GLU A 40 6.72 -16.73 -4.01
N ASP A 41 6.47 -15.94 -5.05
CA ASP A 41 5.17 -15.80 -5.75
C ASP A 41 3.97 -15.62 -4.78
N SER A 42 4.18 -14.84 -3.71
CA SER A 42 3.21 -14.59 -2.65
C SER A 42 3.09 -13.10 -2.38
N ASP A 43 1.88 -12.55 -2.51
CA ASP A 43 1.60 -11.14 -2.22
C ASP A 43 1.97 -10.77 -0.78
N GLN A 44 1.78 -11.68 0.17
CA GLN A 44 2.10 -11.45 1.58
C GLN A 44 3.62 -11.37 1.80
N SER A 45 4.40 -12.20 1.11
CA SER A 45 5.87 -12.14 1.14
C SER A 45 6.38 -10.81 0.58
N VAL A 46 5.78 -10.33 -0.50
CA VAL A 46 6.09 -9.00 -1.07
C VAL A 46 5.79 -7.90 -0.07
N ILE A 47 4.60 -7.89 0.54
CA ILE A 47 4.18 -6.91 1.55
C ILE A 47 5.17 -6.86 2.73
N GLN A 48 5.50 -8.02 3.30
CA GLN A 48 6.43 -8.13 4.43
C GLN A 48 7.84 -7.66 4.07
N SER A 49 8.32 -8.04 2.89
CA SER A 49 9.65 -7.66 2.42
C SER A 49 9.77 -6.15 2.19
N VAL A 50 8.76 -5.53 1.61
CA VAL A 50 8.70 -4.08 1.43
C VAL A 50 8.71 -3.36 2.77
N LEU A 51 7.90 -3.79 3.73
CA LEU A 51 7.89 -3.21 5.07
C LEU A 51 9.25 -3.36 5.76
N GLN A 52 9.87 -4.55 5.66
CA GLN A 52 11.19 -4.82 6.23
C GLN A 52 12.27 -3.93 5.61
N VAL A 53 12.28 -3.79 4.27
CA VAL A 53 13.24 -2.93 3.57
C VAL A 53 13.06 -1.47 3.97
N CYS A 54 11.83 -0.98 3.99
CA CYS A 54 11.54 0.38 4.43
C CYS A 54 11.98 0.62 5.88
N ASN A 55 11.66 -0.29 6.82
CA ASN A 55 12.10 -0.19 8.22
C ASN A 55 13.62 -0.17 8.37
N ASN A 56 14.33 -0.99 7.59
CA ASN A 56 15.79 -1.01 7.62
C ASN A 56 16.43 0.30 7.11
N CYS A 57 15.72 1.03 6.25
CA CYS A 57 16.22 2.25 5.61
C CYS A 57 15.81 3.54 6.33
N VAL A 58 14.75 3.50 7.14
CA VAL A 58 14.34 4.64 7.97
C VAL A 58 15.37 4.88 9.08
N VAL A 59 15.77 6.15 9.26
CA VAL A 59 16.84 6.55 10.21
C VAL A 59 16.34 7.50 11.30
N ASN A 60 15.09 7.94 11.25
CA ASN A 60 14.41 8.63 12.34
C ASN A 60 13.50 7.67 13.12
N ASP A 61 12.98 8.11 14.28
CA ASP A 61 12.15 7.27 15.18
C ASP A 61 10.71 7.10 14.68
N GLU A 62 10.45 7.16 13.37
CA GLU A 62 9.10 6.99 12.82
C GLU A 62 8.77 5.50 12.66
N ASP A 63 7.66 5.09 13.25
CA ASP A 63 7.11 3.74 13.11
C ASP A 63 6.28 3.64 11.82
N ILE A 64 6.92 3.22 10.73
CA ILE A 64 6.24 3.14 9.43
C ILE A 64 5.17 2.05 9.37
N SER A 65 5.15 1.09 10.29
CA SER A 65 4.11 0.06 10.34
C SER A 65 2.73 0.64 10.65
N LYS A 66 2.68 1.84 11.24
CA LYS A 66 1.46 2.60 11.55
C LYS A 66 1.00 3.52 10.42
N LEU A 67 1.80 3.68 9.37
CA LEU A 67 1.40 4.45 8.20
C LEU A 67 0.38 3.68 7.37
N ALA A 68 -0.47 4.42 6.64
CA ALA A 68 -1.36 3.82 5.68
C ALA A 68 -0.57 3.07 4.59
N THR A 69 -1.10 1.97 4.09
CA THR A 69 -0.42 1.09 3.13
C THR A 69 0.11 1.85 1.92
N PHE A 70 -0.71 2.69 1.29
CA PHE A 70 -0.31 3.48 0.13
C PHE A 70 0.84 4.47 0.43
N GLU A 71 1.00 4.93 1.67
CA GLU A 71 2.13 5.79 2.06
C GLU A 71 3.43 5.00 2.19
N VAL A 72 3.36 3.76 2.70
CA VAL A 72 4.52 2.86 2.75
C VAL A 72 4.92 2.43 1.33
N GLU A 73 3.95 2.14 0.46
CA GLU A 73 4.19 1.84 -0.95
C GLU A 73 4.89 3.00 -1.66
N TYR A 74 4.42 4.23 -1.44
CA TYR A 74 5.06 5.43 -1.97
C TYR A 74 6.49 5.59 -1.44
N LEU A 75 6.68 5.42 -0.13
CA LEU A 75 8.00 5.46 0.50
C LEU A 75 8.95 4.44 -0.15
N PHE A 76 8.49 3.22 -0.37
CA PHE A 76 9.27 2.17 -1.02
C PHE A 76 9.71 2.56 -2.45
N VAL A 77 8.79 3.06 -3.26
CA VAL A 77 9.11 3.48 -4.64
C VAL A 77 10.13 4.63 -4.65
N LYS A 78 9.99 5.61 -3.75
CA LYS A 78 10.98 6.69 -3.61
C LYS A 78 12.34 6.20 -3.09
N LEU A 79 12.34 5.26 -2.15
CA LEU A 79 13.57 4.59 -1.70
C LEU A 79 14.28 3.86 -2.85
N ARG A 80 13.52 3.15 -3.69
CA ARG A 80 14.05 2.47 -4.85
C ARG A 80 14.69 3.45 -5.84
N ALA A 81 14.01 4.55 -6.15
CA ALA A 81 14.53 5.60 -7.02
C ALA A 81 15.86 6.17 -6.50
N LEU A 82 15.97 6.41 -5.18
CA LEU A 82 17.19 6.88 -4.53
C LEU A 82 18.33 5.85 -4.50
N SER A 83 18.00 4.57 -4.51
CA SER A 83 18.97 3.48 -4.25
C SER A 83 19.59 2.91 -5.51
N VAL A 84 18.82 2.84 -6.60
CA VAL A 84 19.24 2.20 -7.85
C VAL A 84 19.23 3.20 -8.99
N ASN A 85 18.03 3.56 -9.46
CA ASN A 85 17.80 4.52 -10.53
C ASN A 85 16.32 4.96 -10.48
N ASN A 86 16.05 6.21 -10.78
CA ASN A 86 14.69 6.73 -10.95
C ASN A 86 14.08 6.37 -12.32
N ILE A 87 14.89 6.06 -13.33
CA ILE A 87 14.44 5.60 -14.65
C ILE A 87 14.49 4.07 -14.72
N ILE A 88 13.38 3.44 -15.05
CA ILE A 88 13.25 1.99 -15.22
C ILE A 88 12.88 1.68 -16.66
N GLY A 89 13.69 0.84 -17.31
CA GLY A 89 13.36 0.28 -18.62
C GLY A 89 12.33 -0.83 -18.52
N LEU A 90 11.32 -0.79 -19.37
CA LEU A 90 10.26 -1.78 -19.46
C LEU A 90 10.26 -2.46 -20.82
N ASN A 91 9.95 -3.78 -20.82
CA ASN A 91 9.67 -4.54 -22.03
C ASN A 91 8.17 -4.91 -22.01
N ILE A 92 7.37 -4.25 -22.83
CA ILE A 92 5.93 -4.47 -22.93
C ILE A 92 5.66 -5.31 -24.18
N ILE A 93 4.83 -6.35 -24.04
CA ILE A 93 4.45 -7.18 -25.20
C ILE A 93 3.62 -6.33 -26.16
N ASP A 94 4.05 -6.28 -27.42
CA ASP A 94 3.26 -5.71 -28.50
C ASP A 94 2.24 -6.77 -28.96
N GLU A 95 1.00 -6.67 -28.47
CA GLU A 95 -0.06 -7.60 -28.80
C GLU A 95 -0.45 -7.59 -30.27
N LYS A 96 -0.22 -6.49 -31.00
CA LYS A 96 -0.52 -6.38 -32.42
C LYS A 96 0.49 -7.14 -33.30
N ARG A 97 1.74 -7.15 -32.88
CA ARG A 97 2.86 -7.73 -33.62
C ARG A 97 3.29 -9.10 -33.12
N SER A 98 2.85 -9.48 -31.91
CA SER A 98 3.14 -10.80 -31.32
C SER A 98 2.24 -11.88 -31.88
N THR A 99 2.78 -13.09 -32.01
CA THR A 99 2.06 -14.31 -32.32
C THR A 99 2.14 -15.30 -31.15
N GLU A 100 1.48 -16.46 -31.25
CA GLU A 100 1.62 -17.52 -30.24
C GLU A 100 3.05 -18.06 -30.17
N GLU A 101 3.76 -18.08 -31.31
CA GLU A 101 5.11 -18.63 -31.43
C GLU A 101 6.20 -17.58 -31.16
N GLU A 102 5.95 -16.29 -31.44
CA GLU A 102 6.94 -15.22 -31.34
C GLU A 102 6.38 -14.01 -30.59
N LYS A 103 7.04 -13.61 -29.48
CA LYS A 103 6.70 -12.40 -28.71
C LYS A 103 7.56 -11.22 -29.16
N VAL A 104 6.91 -10.15 -29.57
CA VAL A 104 7.54 -8.86 -29.90
C VAL A 104 7.40 -7.95 -28.69
N PHE A 105 8.48 -7.25 -28.33
CA PHE A 105 8.48 -6.36 -27.17
C PHE A 105 8.73 -4.92 -27.58
N ILE A 106 7.92 -4.02 -27.04
CA ILE A 106 8.14 -2.57 -27.08
C ILE A 106 9.02 -2.21 -25.89
N LYS A 107 10.16 -1.57 -26.15
CA LYS A 107 11.03 -1.04 -25.10
C LYS A 107 10.60 0.40 -24.78
N THR A 108 10.34 0.66 -23.53
CA THR A 108 9.98 2.00 -23.03
C THR A 108 10.63 2.24 -21.67
N GLU A 109 10.52 3.44 -21.17
CA GLU A 109 11.06 3.82 -19.86
C GLU A 109 10.00 4.56 -19.06
N ILE A 110 10.04 4.38 -17.76
CA ILE A 110 9.23 5.15 -16.80
C ILE A 110 10.16 5.85 -15.81
N ASN A 111 9.70 7.00 -15.28
CA ASN A 111 10.39 7.72 -14.22
C ASN A 111 9.63 7.53 -12.91
N LEU A 112 10.27 6.95 -11.89
CA LEU A 112 9.69 6.76 -10.57
C LEU A 112 9.43 8.08 -9.82
N ASP A 113 10.01 9.19 -10.26
CA ASP A 113 9.71 10.51 -9.72
C ASP A 113 8.30 10.97 -10.06
N ASP A 114 7.72 10.50 -11.17
CA ASP A 114 6.37 10.81 -11.64
C ASP A 114 5.29 10.00 -10.90
N VAL A 115 5.68 9.06 -10.05
CA VAL A 115 4.74 8.26 -9.24
C VAL A 115 4.08 9.16 -8.19
N ILE A 116 2.76 9.10 -8.15
CA ILE A 116 1.92 9.87 -7.23
C ILE A 116 1.03 8.96 -6.39
N ILE A 117 0.47 9.51 -5.32
CA ILE A 117 -0.69 8.94 -4.65
C ILE A 117 -1.95 9.58 -5.27
N LYS A 118 -2.71 8.77 -6.01
CA LYS A 118 -3.97 9.19 -6.62
C LYS A 118 -5.09 9.06 -5.60
N THR A 119 -5.73 10.18 -5.30
CA THR A 119 -6.91 10.24 -4.43
C THR A 119 -8.20 10.17 -5.26
N ASN A 120 -9.28 9.75 -4.64
CA ASN A 120 -10.61 9.83 -5.24
C ASN A 120 -11.14 11.28 -5.14
N ASP A 121 -11.91 11.73 -6.16
CA ASP A 121 -12.54 13.06 -6.16
C ASP A 121 -13.69 13.18 -5.15
N LYS A 122 -14.20 12.06 -4.62
CA LYS A 122 -15.24 12.06 -3.61
C LYS A 122 -14.69 12.51 -2.26
N LYS A 123 -15.50 13.31 -1.55
CA LYS A 123 -15.16 13.72 -0.18
C LYS A 123 -15.08 12.49 0.73
N ILE A 124 -13.94 12.29 1.35
CA ILE A 124 -13.75 11.25 2.36
C ILE A 124 -14.47 11.69 3.64
N VAL A 125 -15.38 10.84 4.13
CA VAL A 125 -16.07 11.01 5.41
C VAL A 125 -15.52 9.95 6.37
N ASP A 126 -14.68 10.38 7.28
CA ASP A 126 -13.98 9.53 8.24
C ASP A 126 -14.73 9.31 9.56
N LYS A 127 -15.91 9.91 9.71
CA LYS A 127 -16.77 9.76 10.90
C LYS A 127 -18.16 9.31 10.51
N ILE A 128 -18.61 8.21 11.08
CA ILE A 128 -19.93 7.64 10.86
C ILE A 128 -20.71 7.62 12.15
N LYS A 129 -21.93 8.15 12.12
CA LYS A 129 -22.87 8.06 13.23
C LYS A 129 -23.46 6.65 13.29
N LEU A 130 -23.31 5.97 14.43
CA LEU A 130 -23.90 4.66 14.68
C LEU A 130 -25.36 4.80 15.17
N ASP A 131 -25.54 5.60 16.21
CA ASP A 131 -26.82 5.89 16.85
C ASP A 131 -26.85 7.32 17.43
N ASP A 132 -27.74 7.59 18.39
CA ASP A 132 -27.83 8.90 19.01
C ASP A 132 -26.71 9.17 20.02
N THR A 133 -26.01 8.16 20.48
CA THR A 133 -24.96 8.22 21.49
C THR A 133 -23.58 8.09 20.87
N TYR A 134 -23.34 7.10 20.01
CA TYR A 134 -22.02 6.73 19.51
C TYR A 134 -21.77 7.06 18.05
N GLN A 135 -20.51 7.33 17.75
CA GLN A 135 -19.95 7.50 16.42
C GLN A 135 -18.67 6.68 16.31
N ILE A 136 -18.29 6.31 15.11
CA ILE A 136 -16.97 5.74 14.82
C ILE A 136 -16.13 6.72 14.04
N LYS A 137 -14.82 6.66 14.27
CA LYS A 137 -13.79 7.28 13.45
C LYS A 137 -13.12 6.22 12.62
N LEU A 138 -12.92 6.51 11.34
CA LEU A 138 -12.28 5.61 10.38
C LEU A 138 -10.87 6.11 10.04
N ARG A 139 -9.99 5.16 9.72
CA ARG A 139 -8.66 5.38 9.15
C ARG A 139 -8.44 4.42 8.00
N PHE A 140 -7.53 4.73 7.09
CA PHE A 140 -7.09 3.74 6.11
C PHE A 140 -6.21 2.68 6.78
N PRO A 141 -6.27 1.41 6.32
CA PRO A 141 -5.51 0.32 6.92
C PRO A 141 -4.01 0.63 6.93
N ALA A 142 -3.39 0.40 8.06
CA ALA A 142 -1.93 0.42 8.18
C ALA A 142 -1.34 -0.96 7.84
N TYR A 143 -0.08 -1.01 7.45
CA TYR A 143 0.60 -2.27 7.12
C TYR A 143 0.54 -3.29 8.27
N ALA A 144 0.78 -2.85 9.51
CA ALA A 144 0.72 -3.71 10.69
C ALA A 144 -0.64 -4.40 10.91
N GLN A 145 -1.71 -3.87 10.32
CA GLN A 145 -3.04 -4.44 10.39
C GLN A 145 -3.28 -5.45 9.27
N LEU A 146 -2.85 -5.12 8.03
CA LEU A 146 -2.99 -6.04 6.90
C LEU A 146 -2.10 -7.28 7.02
N ASP A 147 -0.93 -7.17 7.64
CA ASP A 147 -0.05 -8.31 7.90
C ASP A 147 -0.72 -9.40 8.77
N LYS A 148 -1.71 -9.02 9.59
CA LYS A 148 -2.48 -9.94 10.43
C LYS A 148 -3.69 -10.55 9.72
N ILE A 149 -4.04 -10.04 8.53
CA ILE A 149 -5.20 -10.49 7.76
C ILE A 149 -4.68 -11.41 6.65
N ASP A 150 -5.07 -12.68 6.71
CA ASP A 150 -4.90 -13.58 5.60
C ASP A 150 -5.91 -13.20 4.50
N LEU A 151 -5.40 -12.57 3.44
CA LEU A 151 -6.21 -12.02 2.34
C LEU A 151 -6.62 -13.08 1.31
N VAL A 152 -6.08 -14.30 1.40
CA VAL A 152 -6.41 -15.39 0.48
C VAL A 152 -7.51 -16.27 1.09
N PRO A 153 -8.66 -16.42 0.42
CA PRO A 153 -9.68 -17.38 0.88
C PRO A 153 -9.12 -18.82 0.86
N ASN A 154 -9.38 -19.56 1.92
CA ASN A 154 -9.01 -20.96 2.04
C ASN A 154 -10.18 -21.79 2.62
N GLU A 155 -9.97 -23.08 2.91
CA GLU A 155 -11.02 -23.96 3.45
C GLU A 155 -11.57 -23.48 4.82
N GLU A 156 -10.74 -22.81 5.62
CA GLU A 156 -11.08 -22.32 6.96
C GLU A 156 -11.64 -20.89 6.94
N LYS A 157 -11.26 -20.07 5.95
CA LYS A 157 -11.56 -18.63 5.89
C LYS A 157 -12.29 -18.27 4.59
N LYS A 158 -13.53 -17.84 4.73
CA LYS A 158 -14.38 -17.46 3.60
C LYS A 158 -14.16 -15.99 3.21
N ALA A 159 -14.54 -15.63 1.98
CA ALA A 159 -14.47 -14.24 1.51
C ALA A 159 -15.20 -13.25 2.43
N GLY A 160 -16.28 -13.67 3.08
CA GLY A 160 -17.02 -12.86 4.06
C GLY A 160 -16.18 -12.54 5.31
N ASP A 161 -15.42 -13.50 5.82
CA ASP A 161 -14.58 -13.31 7.01
C ASP A 161 -13.42 -12.33 6.71
N ILE A 162 -12.86 -12.41 5.49
CA ILE A 162 -11.84 -11.47 5.01
C ILE A 162 -12.44 -10.06 4.94
N ALA A 163 -13.65 -9.90 4.40
CA ALA A 163 -14.33 -8.61 4.31
C ALA A 163 -14.57 -8.01 5.72
N VAL A 164 -14.98 -8.80 6.68
CA VAL A 164 -15.16 -8.37 8.08
C VAL A 164 -13.81 -7.95 8.70
N SER A 165 -12.75 -8.73 8.48
CA SER A 165 -11.41 -8.40 8.97
C SER A 165 -10.88 -7.09 8.37
N LEU A 166 -11.11 -6.86 7.06
CA LEU A 166 -10.76 -5.60 6.40
C LEU A 166 -11.56 -4.42 6.96
N VAL A 167 -12.87 -4.58 7.18
CA VAL A 167 -13.71 -3.56 7.82
C VAL A 167 -13.23 -3.28 9.24
N SER A 168 -12.83 -4.31 10.00
CA SER A 168 -12.25 -4.15 11.33
C SER A 168 -10.98 -3.28 11.30
N SER A 169 -10.14 -3.45 10.30
CA SER A 169 -8.86 -2.75 10.19
C SER A 169 -9.01 -1.24 9.95
N VAL A 170 -10.15 -0.79 9.41
CA VAL A 170 -10.39 0.64 9.13
C VAL A 170 -11.09 1.39 10.27
N VAL A 171 -11.66 0.70 11.25
CA VAL A 171 -12.25 1.37 12.41
C VAL A 171 -11.15 1.73 13.41
N GLU A 172 -10.88 3.02 13.56
CA GLU A 172 -9.87 3.54 14.49
C GLU A 172 -10.38 3.54 15.92
N SER A 173 -11.55 4.14 16.12
CA SER A 173 -12.14 4.28 17.45
C SER A 173 -13.66 4.42 17.42
N VAL A 174 -14.29 4.05 18.52
CA VAL A 174 -15.68 4.35 18.85
C VAL A 174 -15.69 5.43 19.92
N PHE A 175 -16.53 6.42 19.80
CA PHE A 175 -16.62 7.51 20.76
C PHE A 175 -18.05 8.04 20.86
N ASN A 176 -18.39 8.56 22.05
CA ASN A 176 -19.66 9.24 22.24
C ASN A 176 -19.60 10.70 21.75
N LYS A 177 -20.74 11.33 21.55
CA LYS A 177 -20.84 12.66 20.95
C LYS A 177 -20.14 13.77 21.72
N ASP A 178 -20.07 13.67 23.04
CA ASP A 178 -19.42 14.67 23.90
C ASP A 178 -17.93 14.38 24.12
N GLY A 179 -17.43 13.25 23.61
CA GLY A 179 -16.02 12.86 23.66
C GLY A 179 -15.58 12.38 25.06
N SER A 180 -16.49 12.14 25.98
CA SER A 180 -16.16 11.66 27.33
C SER A 180 -15.74 10.20 27.36
N GLU A 181 -16.18 9.42 26.39
CA GLU A 181 -15.83 8.00 26.22
C GLU A 181 -15.20 7.80 24.84
N VAL A 182 -14.02 7.19 24.82
CA VAL A 182 -13.29 6.84 23.59
C VAL A 182 -12.73 5.43 23.73
N TYR A 183 -13.09 4.56 22.80
CA TYR A 183 -12.66 3.18 22.71
C TYR A 183 -11.78 3.04 21.46
N ILE A 184 -10.48 2.82 21.63
CA ILE A 184 -9.54 2.61 20.52
C ILE A 184 -9.57 1.13 20.15
N LEU A 185 -9.96 0.78 18.93
CA LEU A 185 -10.17 -0.62 18.56
C LEU A 185 -8.90 -1.47 18.65
N ASP A 186 -7.73 -0.88 18.46
CA ASP A 186 -6.48 -1.64 18.55
C ASP A 186 -6.19 -2.18 19.96
N ASP A 187 -6.83 -1.64 20.99
CA ASP A 187 -6.67 -2.06 22.40
C ASP A 187 -7.54 -3.29 22.74
N TYR A 188 -8.42 -3.75 21.84
CA TYR A 188 -9.37 -4.83 22.06
C TYR A 188 -8.95 -6.13 21.34
N SER A 189 -9.39 -7.27 21.87
CA SER A 189 -9.19 -8.57 21.26
C SER A 189 -9.94 -8.70 19.92
N GLN A 190 -9.58 -9.68 19.10
CA GLN A 190 -10.27 -9.89 17.84
C GLN A 190 -11.73 -10.30 18.06
N GLU A 191 -12.01 -11.11 19.08
CA GLU A 191 -13.37 -11.53 19.44
C GLU A 191 -14.27 -10.33 19.81
N GLU A 192 -13.75 -9.37 20.59
CA GLU A 192 -14.48 -8.15 20.95
C GLU A 192 -14.75 -7.26 19.75
N LYS A 193 -13.78 -7.16 18.82
CA LYS A 193 -13.95 -6.44 17.54
C LYS A 193 -15.01 -7.08 16.67
N ASP A 194 -15.00 -8.40 16.54
CA ASP A 194 -15.96 -9.15 15.72
C ASP A 194 -17.37 -9.06 16.32
N GLU A 195 -17.52 -9.09 17.64
CA GLU A 195 -18.79 -8.88 18.32
C GLU A 195 -19.32 -7.46 18.06
N PHE A 196 -18.47 -6.45 18.23
CA PHE A 196 -18.83 -5.05 17.93
C PHE A 196 -19.26 -4.88 16.47
N LEU A 197 -18.49 -5.37 15.51
CA LEU A 197 -18.80 -5.25 14.08
C LEU A 197 -20.11 -5.98 13.72
N SER A 198 -20.37 -7.12 14.34
CA SER A 198 -21.61 -7.89 14.16
C SER A 198 -22.84 -7.14 14.69
N SER A 199 -22.67 -6.19 15.61
CA SER A 199 -23.73 -5.34 16.15
C SER A 199 -24.09 -4.16 15.24
N LEU A 200 -23.23 -3.84 14.24
CA LEU A 200 -23.46 -2.72 13.32
C LEU A 200 -24.65 -2.97 12.40
N SER A 201 -25.40 -1.91 12.08
CA SER A 201 -26.42 -1.99 11.05
C SER A 201 -25.79 -2.21 9.66
N SER A 202 -26.52 -2.87 8.75
CA SER A 202 -26.07 -3.03 7.35
C SER A 202 -25.74 -1.69 6.71
N LYS A 203 -26.44 -0.62 7.07
CA LYS A 203 -26.15 0.74 6.59
C LYS A 203 -24.77 1.22 7.04
N ASN A 204 -24.45 1.05 8.33
CA ASN A 204 -23.13 1.46 8.86
C ASN A 204 -22.02 0.64 8.20
N PHE A 205 -22.23 -0.67 8.04
CA PHE A 205 -21.28 -1.55 7.37
C PHE A 205 -21.02 -1.10 5.92
N THR A 206 -22.06 -0.78 5.15
CA THR A 206 -21.92 -0.24 3.79
C THR A 206 -21.14 1.07 3.76
N GLN A 207 -21.39 1.98 4.72
CA GLN A 207 -20.65 3.24 4.80
C GLN A 207 -19.14 3.03 5.08
N ILE A 208 -18.79 2.03 5.90
CA ILE A 208 -17.38 1.66 6.13
C ILE A 208 -16.75 1.08 4.86
N GLN A 209 -17.47 0.20 4.14
CA GLN A 209 -17.00 -0.32 2.85
C GLN A 209 -16.82 0.80 1.79
N GLU A 210 -17.73 1.77 1.74
CA GLU A 210 -17.59 2.94 0.88
C GLU A 210 -16.33 3.75 1.23
N PHE A 211 -16.07 3.98 2.52
CA PHE A 211 -14.85 4.64 2.97
C PHE A 211 -13.60 3.87 2.50
N LEU A 212 -13.55 2.55 2.70
CA LEU A 212 -12.43 1.71 2.28
C LEU A 212 -12.22 1.77 0.75
N SER A 213 -13.31 1.82 -0.03
CA SER A 213 -13.23 1.93 -1.49
C SER A 213 -12.65 3.27 -1.99
N LEU A 214 -12.59 4.28 -1.13
CA LEU A 214 -11.99 5.60 -1.42
C LEU A 214 -10.50 5.66 -1.05
N GLN A 215 -9.91 4.54 -0.63
CA GLN A 215 -8.49 4.51 -0.28
C GLN A 215 -7.64 5.06 -1.41
N PRO A 216 -6.72 6.00 -1.12
CA PRO A 216 -5.73 6.45 -2.09
C PRO A 216 -4.86 5.29 -2.58
N ILE A 217 -4.40 5.36 -3.80
CA ILE A 217 -3.58 4.30 -4.41
C ILE A 217 -2.29 4.88 -4.99
N LEU A 218 -1.23 4.09 -4.94
CA LEU A 218 -0.01 4.35 -5.69
C LEU A 218 -0.32 4.29 -7.18
N TYR A 219 0.11 5.28 -7.96
CA TYR A 219 -0.32 5.43 -9.34
C TYR A 219 0.74 6.07 -10.21
N LEU A 220 0.89 5.53 -11.40
CA LEU A 220 1.65 6.11 -12.50
C LEU A 220 0.92 5.84 -13.81
N LYS A 221 0.77 6.88 -14.64
CA LYS A 221 0.28 6.78 -16.01
C LYS A 221 1.41 7.18 -16.95
N PHE A 222 1.65 6.36 -17.98
CA PHE A 222 2.65 6.65 -18.97
C PHE A 222 2.19 6.24 -20.37
N GLU A 223 2.76 6.89 -21.38
CA GLU A 223 2.50 6.61 -22.79
C GLU A 223 3.73 5.94 -23.40
N TYR A 224 3.52 5.07 -24.36
CA TYR A 224 4.58 4.44 -25.13
C TYR A 224 4.13 4.22 -26.59
N GLU A 225 5.06 3.99 -27.48
CA GLU A 225 4.83 3.88 -28.92
C GLU A 225 5.55 2.62 -29.46
N ASN A 226 4.90 1.89 -30.37
CA ASN A 226 5.55 0.78 -31.06
C ASN A 226 6.32 1.27 -32.29
N GLU A 227 7.02 0.37 -32.96
CA GLU A 227 7.82 0.72 -34.15
C GLU A 227 6.97 1.18 -35.35
N ASP A 228 5.68 0.88 -35.36
CA ASP A 228 4.73 1.30 -36.39
C ASP A 228 4.17 2.72 -36.13
N GLY A 229 4.52 3.34 -35.00
CA GLY A 229 4.05 4.68 -34.59
C GLY A 229 2.68 4.63 -33.88
N ASP A 230 2.20 3.46 -33.50
CA ASP A 230 0.98 3.34 -32.70
C ASP A 230 1.26 3.74 -31.25
N LYS A 231 0.43 4.64 -30.72
CA LYS A 231 0.53 5.12 -29.33
C LYS A 231 -0.38 4.34 -28.42
N PHE A 232 0.16 4.00 -27.28
CA PHE A 232 -0.52 3.26 -26.22
C PHE A 232 -0.36 4.00 -24.91
N GLU A 233 -1.28 3.73 -23.99
CA GLU A 233 -1.29 4.27 -22.63
C GLU A 233 -1.40 3.10 -21.64
N ARG A 234 -0.64 3.18 -20.57
CA ARG A 234 -0.71 2.21 -19.49
C ARG A 234 -0.71 2.90 -18.13
N GLU A 235 -1.43 2.29 -17.20
CA GLU A 235 -1.47 2.70 -15.81
C GLU A 235 -0.86 1.59 -14.94
N LEU A 236 -0.03 1.98 -13.98
CA LEU A 236 0.44 1.14 -12.89
C LEU A 236 -0.29 1.54 -11.62
N ARG A 237 -0.78 0.57 -10.87
CA ARG A 237 -1.63 0.78 -9.70
C ARG A 237 -1.23 -0.14 -8.54
N GLY A 238 -0.98 0.47 -7.37
CA GLY A 238 -0.59 -0.26 -6.17
C GLY A 238 0.79 -0.91 -6.27
N LEU A 239 1.27 -1.44 -5.16
CA LEU A 239 2.63 -1.96 -5.01
C LEU A 239 2.97 -3.08 -5.99
N ALA A 240 2.02 -3.99 -6.26
CA ALA A 240 2.27 -5.17 -7.08
C ALA A 240 2.77 -4.81 -8.48
N ASP A 241 2.14 -3.81 -9.14
CA ASP A 241 2.58 -3.37 -10.47
C ASP A 241 4.01 -2.81 -10.46
N PHE A 242 4.39 -2.11 -9.38
CA PHE A 242 5.74 -1.53 -9.24
C PHE A 242 6.78 -2.55 -8.78
N PHE A 243 6.39 -3.55 -8.01
CA PHE A 243 7.29 -4.59 -7.52
C PHE A 243 7.73 -5.52 -8.65
N MET A 244 6.84 -5.83 -9.58
CA MET A 244 7.13 -6.65 -10.78
C MET A 244 8.09 -5.96 -11.76
N LEU A 245 8.35 -4.65 -11.60
CA LEU A 245 9.33 -3.87 -12.36
C LEU A 245 10.75 -3.96 -11.76
N ALA A 246 10.91 -4.65 -10.65
CA ALA A 246 12.16 -4.71 -9.89
C ALA A 246 13.15 -5.71 -10.46
#